data_dd32f69398e9fb8925de3c54ffec091b
#
_entry.id   dd32f69398e9fb8925de3c54ffec091b
#
_cell.length_a   1.000
_cell.length_b   1.000
_cell.length_c   1.000
_cell.angle_alpha   90.00
_cell.angle_beta   90.00
_cell.angle_gamma   90.00
#
_symmetry.space_group_name_H-M   'P 1'
#
loop_
_entity.id
_entity.type
_entity.pdbx_description
1 polymer ?
#
loop_
_entity_poly.entity_id
_entity_poly.type
_entity_poly.pdbx_seq_one_letter_code
_entity_poly.pdbx_strand_id
1 'polypeptide(L)'
;MTAHRQARDHLLCQADPVRMQFATGPDPMDLLTLPWSTALERWPKEKLVSLPRGISRHVVRFVRIGGIVYAIKEISQGLAEHEYELLRELAKRELPVVQAVGVVANRMTPEGEPLDAALVTKHLKFSLPYRALFSRRMDPELETKLLDALAELLVRLHLVGFAWKDCSLSNTLFRRDAGALAAYLVDAETGELRESLSKGQRLQDLDIVETNVAGELLDLQMSGLLPESIDPLETAMSVIERYERLWELLTAPQTMGDDEWWRIERRLRKLNE
;
A
#
# COMPACT_ATOMS: atom_id res chain seq x y z
N MET A 1 17.47 65.05 8.24
CA MET A 1 18.18 63.77 7.97
C MET A 1 17.80 62.81 9.08
N THR A 2 16.71 62.14 8.99
CA THR A 2 16.29 61.06 9.94
C THR A 2 15.02 60.45 9.42
N ALA A 3 15.08 59.50 8.50
CA ALA A 3 13.95 58.64 8.12
C ALA A 3 14.40 57.58 7.12
N HIS A 4 15.26 56.65 7.50
CA HIS A 4 15.52 55.43 6.71
C HIS A 4 16.16 54.34 7.59
N ARG A 5 15.44 53.98 8.68
CA ARG A 5 15.91 52.86 9.52
C ARG A 5 14.77 52.12 10.22
N GLN A 6 13.70 51.87 9.49
CA GLN A 6 12.60 51.01 10.00
C GLN A 6 11.90 50.31 8.84
N ALA A 7 12.52 49.34 8.21
CA ALA A 7 11.84 48.41 7.30
C ALA A 7 12.76 47.21 7.03
N ARG A 8 13.27 46.54 8.02
CA ARG A 8 14.05 45.30 7.90
C ARG A 8 13.89 44.33 9.06
N ASP A 9 12.76 44.40 9.74
CA ASP A 9 12.40 43.37 10.69
C ASP A 9 10.95 43.03 10.42
N HIS A 10 10.67 41.87 9.89
CA HIS A 10 9.47 41.04 9.90
C HIS A 10 9.31 40.25 8.60
N LEU A 11 10.22 39.37 8.35
CA LEU A 11 9.97 38.13 7.63
C LEU A 11 10.75 37.02 8.33
N LEU A 12 10.53 36.90 9.64
CA LEU A 12 10.70 35.64 10.30
C LEU A 12 9.61 34.74 9.71
N CYS A 13 9.99 33.95 8.72
CA CYS A 13 9.20 32.81 8.27
C CYS A 13 8.97 31.97 9.54
N GLN A 14 7.82 32.14 10.19
CA GLN A 14 7.41 31.25 11.25
C GLN A 14 7.20 29.91 10.59
N ALA A 15 8.19 29.03 10.73
CA ALA A 15 8.04 27.64 10.32
C ALA A 15 6.81 27.09 11.05
N ASP A 16 5.87 26.52 10.29
CA ASP A 16 4.71 25.88 10.88
C ASP A 16 5.17 24.84 11.90
N PRO A 17 4.52 24.76 13.07
CA PRO A 17 4.90 23.80 14.10
C PRO A 17 4.80 22.37 13.56
N VAL A 18 5.66 21.47 14.05
CA VAL A 18 5.59 20.04 13.73
C VAL A 18 4.17 19.55 13.99
N ARG A 19 3.53 19.06 12.96
CA ARG A 19 2.14 18.56 13.02
C ARG A 19 2.14 17.05 13.04
N MET A 20 1.54 16.46 14.06
CA MET A 20 1.37 15.02 14.18
C MET A 20 -0.13 14.70 14.16
N GLN A 21 -0.53 13.87 13.20
CA GLN A 21 -1.89 13.37 13.08
C GLN A 21 -1.85 11.85 13.21
N PHE A 22 -2.38 11.32 14.31
CA PHE A 22 -2.50 9.87 14.51
C PHE A 22 -3.97 9.46 14.58
N ALA A 23 -4.29 8.32 13.96
CA ALA A 23 -5.57 7.67 14.20
C ALA A 23 -5.60 7.16 15.65
N THR A 24 -6.76 7.25 16.30
CA THR A 24 -6.99 6.70 17.64
C THR A 24 -6.73 5.20 17.64
N GLY A 25 -5.66 4.75 18.29
CA GLY A 25 -5.27 3.36 18.45
C GLY A 25 -4.55 3.18 19.79
N PRO A 26 -4.29 1.95 20.22
CA PRO A 26 -3.57 1.74 21.47
C PRO A 26 -2.16 2.33 21.35
N ASP A 27 -1.87 3.27 22.20
CA ASP A 27 -0.59 3.89 22.54
C ASP A 27 0.13 4.70 21.43
N PRO A 28 -0.43 5.86 20.99
CA PRO A 28 0.32 6.80 20.18
C PRO A 28 1.47 7.49 20.93
N MET A 29 1.49 7.44 22.28
CA MET A 29 2.46 8.16 23.11
C MET A 29 3.90 7.74 22.83
N ASP A 30 4.17 6.44 22.67
CA ASP A 30 5.51 5.95 22.38
C ASP A 30 6.00 6.34 20.97
N LEU A 31 5.08 6.54 20.02
CA LEU A 31 5.42 7.07 18.70
C LEU A 31 5.95 8.50 18.77
N LEU A 32 5.47 9.29 19.73
CA LEU A 32 5.93 10.67 19.94
C LEU A 32 7.41 10.74 20.37
N THR A 33 7.96 9.66 20.94
CA THR A 33 9.35 9.60 21.41
C THR A 33 10.37 9.29 20.31
N LEU A 34 9.90 9.06 19.08
CA LEU A 34 10.79 8.81 17.94
C LEU A 34 11.52 10.10 17.51
N PRO A 35 12.72 9.98 16.92
CA PRO A 35 13.55 11.14 16.57
C PRO A 35 13.05 11.85 15.30
N TRP A 36 11.86 12.45 15.36
CA TRP A 36 11.19 13.10 14.22
C TRP A 36 11.94 14.31 13.66
N SER A 37 12.87 14.90 14.44
CA SER A 37 13.77 15.98 13.98
C SER A 37 15.00 15.47 13.21
N THR A 38 15.04 14.18 12.88
CA THR A 38 16.15 13.56 12.16
C THR A 38 15.60 12.84 10.92
N ALA A 39 16.30 12.96 9.78
CA ALA A 39 15.96 12.20 8.58
C ALA A 39 15.98 10.69 8.84
N LEU A 40 15.05 9.93 8.27
CA LEU A 40 14.91 8.50 8.53
C LEU A 40 16.18 7.70 8.22
N GLU A 41 16.96 8.15 7.27
CA GLU A 41 18.24 7.51 6.93
C GLU A 41 19.24 7.50 8.10
N ARG A 42 19.19 8.55 8.93
CA ARG A 42 20.10 8.77 10.06
C ARG A 42 19.58 8.25 11.40
N TRP A 43 18.42 7.55 11.38
CA TRP A 43 17.86 7.00 12.62
C TRP A 43 18.79 5.96 13.24
N PRO A 44 18.96 5.95 14.58
CA PRO A 44 19.81 5.01 15.29
C PRO A 44 19.41 3.56 15.01
N LYS A 45 20.39 2.72 14.68
CA LYS A 45 20.15 1.30 14.33
C LYS A 45 19.49 0.52 15.47
N GLU A 46 19.74 0.90 16.70
CA GLU A 46 19.19 0.28 17.91
C GLU A 46 17.66 0.41 18.02
N LYS A 47 17.11 1.44 17.38
CA LYS A 47 15.64 1.66 17.29
C LYS A 47 15.00 0.93 16.12
N LEU A 48 15.78 0.38 15.21
CA LEU A 48 15.31 -0.20 13.97
C LEU A 48 15.17 -1.72 14.08
N VAL A 49 14.16 -2.24 13.37
CA VAL A 49 13.97 -3.68 13.17
C VAL A 49 14.33 -4.03 11.75
N SER A 50 15.18 -5.06 11.57
CA SER A 50 15.49 -5.58 10.24
C SER A 50 14.38 -6.54 9.82
N LEU A 51 13.67 -6.20 8.76
CA LEU A 51 12.63 -7.04 8.14
C LEU A 51 12.91 -7.18 6.64
N PRO A 52 12.50 -8.28 6.02
CA PRO A 52 12.46 -8.38 4.57
C PRO A 52 11.59 -7.27 4.00
N ARG A 53 12.11 -6.55 3.03
CA ARG A 53 11.38 -5.45 2.37
C ARG A 53 11.50 -5.57 0.86
N GLY A 54 10.52 -5.05 0.14
CA GLY A 54 10.60 -4.81 -1.29
C GLY A 54 11.60 -3.70 -1.65
N ILE A 55 11.74 -3.44 -2.93
CA ILE A 55 12.44 -2.24 -3.43
C ILE A 55 11.47 -1.07 -3.23
N SER A 56 11.96 0.03 -2.66
CA SER A 56 11.19 1.27 -2.50
C SER A 56 12.02 2.44 -2.98
N ARG A 57 11.38 3.38 -3.66
CA ARG A 57 11.97 4.68 -4.04
C ARG A 57 12.19 5.58 -2.82
N HIS A 58 11.44 5.34 -1.78
CA HIS A 58 11.44 6.12 -0.55
C HIS A 58 12.22 5.44 0.56
N VAL A 59 12.69 6.24 1.52
CA VAL A 59 13.32 5.71 2.72
C VAL A 59 12.25 5.14 3.64
N VAL A 60 12.31 3.81 3.86
CA VAL A 60 11.42 3.10 4.78
C VAL A 60 12.24 2.54 5.94
N ARG A 61 11.75 2.73 7.17
CA ARG A 61 12.32 2.15 8.39
C ARG A 61 11.24 1.44 9.19
N PHE A 62 11.63 0.34 9.80
CA PHE A 62 10.74 -0.42 10.70
C PHE A 62 11.18 -0.18 12.14
N VAL A 63 10.23 0.13 13.01
CA VAL A 63 10.44 0.31 14.45
C VAL A 63 9.49 -0.61 15.23
N ARG A 64 9.92 -1.05 16.42
CA ARG A 64 9.08 -1.86 17.30
C ARG A 64 8.73 -1.04 18.54
N ILE A 65 7.43 -0.87 18.77
CA ILE A 65 6.88 -0.12 19.90
C ILE A 65 5.75 -0.94 20.52
N GLY A 66 5.77 -1.18 21.82
CA GLY A 66 4.73 -1.93 22.52
C GLY A 66 4.48 -3.35 21.94
N GLY A 67 5.53 -3.99 21.36
CA GLY A 67 5.40 -5.30 20.71
C GLY A 67 4.80 -5.24 19.30
N ILE A 68 4.43 -4.06 18.80
CA ILE A 68 3.92 -3.82 17.44
C ILE A 68 5.06 -3.29 16.59
N VAL A 69 5.16 -3.75 15.34
CA VAL A 69 6.08 -3.20 14.36
C VAL A 69 5.35 -2.20 13.48
N TYR A 70 5.95 -1.04 13.31
CA TYR A 70 5.48 0.02 12.43
C TYR A 70 6.47 0.19 11.27
N ALA A 71 5.93 0.43 10.08
CA ALA A 71 6.70 0.93 8.94
C ALA A 71 6.55 2.44 8.88
N ILE A 72 7.66 3.14 8.74
CA ILE A 72 7.71 4.58 8.62
C ILE A 72 8.35 4.90 7.27
N LYS A 73 7.61 5.60 6.41
CA LYS A 73 7.98 5.99 5.06
C LYS A 73 8.17 7.49 5.00
N GLU A 74 9.35 7.96 4.58
CA GLU A 74 9.67 9.38 4.42
C GLU A 74 9.35 9.80 2.99
N ILE A 75 8.37 10.69 2.84
CA ILE A 75 7.86 11.18 1.54
C ILE A 75 7.37 12.62 1.68
N SER A 76 7.17 13.32 0.56
CA SER A 76 6.62 14.68 0.59
C SER A 76 5.29 14.75 1.36
N GLN A 77 5.04 15.87 2.01
CA GLN A 77 3.88 16.02 2.88
C GLN A 77 2.56 15.76 2.16
N GLY A 78 2.39 16.29 0.95
CA GLY A 78 1.15 16.09 0.19
C GLY A 78 0.89 14.63 -0.14
N LEU A 79 1.94 13.86 -0.49
CA LEU A 79 1.81 12.41 -0.73
C LEU A 79 1.53 11.64 0.56
N ALA A 80 2.19 12.00 1.68
CA ALA A 80 1.96 11.34 2.96
C ALA A 80 0.52 11.50 3.46
N GLU A 81 -0.03 12.71 3.36
CA GLU A 81 -1.41 13.01 3.74
C GLU A 81 -2.40 12.31 2.82
N HIS A 82 -2.15 12.35 1.51
CA HIS A 82 -2.99 11.67 0.51
C HIS A 82 -3.03 10.15 0.71
N GLU A 83 -1.87 9.51 0.83
CA GLU A 83 -1.78 8.06 1.05
C GLU A 83 -2.42 7.65 2.39
N TYR A 84 -2.23 8.45 3.45
CA TYR A 84 -2.86 8.22 4.74
C TYR A 84 -4.39 8.21 4.64
N GLU A 85 -4.97 9.18 3.93
CA GLU A 85 -6.42 9.28 3.75
C GLU A 85 -6.95 8.12 2.91
N LEU A 86 -6.28 7.79 1.80
CA LEU A 86 -6.66 6.66 0.94
C LEU A 86 -6.65 5.33 1.70
N LEU A 87 -5.55 5.01 2.39
CA LEU A 87 -5.44 3.75 3.15
C LEU A 87 -6.54 3.65 4.21
N ARG A 88 -6.88 4.75 4.88
CA ARG A 88 -7.98 4.77 5.86
C ARG A 88 -9.34 4.56 5.22
N GLU A 89 -9.58 5.18 4.08
CA GLU A 89 -10.85 5.03 3.36
C GLU A 89 -11.02 3.63 2.80
N LEU A 90 -9.96 3.05 2.24
CA LEU A 90 -9.95 1.66 1.76
C LEU A 90 -10.17 0.66 2.92
N ALA A 91 -9.54 0.91 4.08
CA ALA A 91 -9.74 0.07 5.26
C ALA A 91 -11.17 0.12 5.79
N LYS A 92 -11.85 1.28 5.76
CA LYS A 92 -13.29 1.41 6.11
C LYS A 92 -14.19 0.58 5.18
N ARG A 93 -13.77 0.38 3.94
CA ARG A 93 -14.45 -0.46 2.94
C ARG A 93 -14.02 -1.93 3.02
N GLU A 94 -13.33 -2.31 4.09
CA GLU A 94 -12.90 -3.69 4.38
C GLU A 94 -11.99 -4.28 3.30
N LEU A 95 -11.20 -3.43 2.64
CA LEU A 95 -10.23 -3.89 1.66
C LEU A 95 -8.93 -4.35 2.33
N PRO A 96 -8.21 -5.31 1.74
CA PRO A 96 -6.95 -5.80 2.27
C PRO A 96 -5.83 -4.79 2.02
N VAL A 97 -5.70 -3.84 2.92
CA VAL A 97 -4.68 -2.78 2.91
C VAL A 97 -3.93 -2.74 4.23
N VAL A 98 -2.72 -2.18 4.25
CA VAL A 98 -2.01 -1.94 5.51
C VAL A 98 -2.74 -0.87 6.32
N GLN A 99 -2.71 -0.99 7.64
CA GLN A 99 -3.36 -0.04 8.53
C GLN A 99 -2.56 1.24 8.63
N ALA A 100 -3.09 2.35 8.12
CA ALA A 100 -2.53 3.67 8.35
C ALA A 100 -2.71 4.09 9.82
N VAL A 101 -1.62 4.56 10.45
CA VAL A 101 -1.55 4.93 11.87
C VAL A 101 -1.51 6.44 12.01
N GLY A 102 -0.69 7.12 11.21
CA GLY A 102 -0.57 8.57 11.29
C GLY A 102 0.38 9.17 10.28
N VAL A 103 0.40 10.50 10.28
CA VAL A 103 1.36 11.32 9.52
C VAL A 103 2.04 12.30 10.47
N VAL A 104 3.35 12.44 10.31
CA VAL A 104 4.16 13.49 10.97
C VAL A 104 4.62 14.45 9.89
N ALA A 105 4.06 15.65 9.89
CA ALA A 105 4.31 16.70 8.90
C ALA A 105 5.07 17.88 9.53
N ASN A 106 5.55 18.82 8.70
CA ASN A 106 6.31 19.99 9.11
C ASN A 106 7.54 19.64 9.96
N ARG A 107 8.20 18.53 9.60
CA ARG A 107 9.41 18.08 10.33
C ARG A 107 10.58 19.01 10.01
N MET A 108 11.38 19.29 11.02
CA MET A 108 12.56 20.14 10.91
C MET A 108 13.73 19.48 11.63
N THR A 109 14.94 19.68 11.13
CA THR A 109 16.16 19.36 11.90
C THR A 109 16.34 20.33 13.07
N PRO A 110 17.20 20.03 14.04
CA PRO A 110 17.54 20.97 15.12
C PRO A 110 18.11 22.30 14.59
N GLU A 111 18.72 22.28 13.41
CA GLU A 111 19.30 23.45 12.74
C GLU A 111 18.25 24.26 11.96
N GLY A 112 17.00 23.78 11.91
CA GLY A 112 15.89 24.45 11.22
C GLY A 112 15.75 24.10 9.73
N GLU A 113 16.43 23.06 9.25
CA GLU A 113 16.29 22.58 7.89
C GLU A 113 15.01 21.72 7.74
N PRO A 114 14.22 21.91 6.68
CA PRO A 114 13.01 21.14 6.46
C PRO A 114 13.33 19.66 6.15
N LEU A 115 12.51 18.77 6.68
CA LEU A 115 12.51 17.34 6.37
C LEU A 115 11.19 16.94 5.73
N ASP A 116 11.24 15.93 4.88
CA ASP A 116 10.03 15.30 4.35
C ASP A 116 9.11 14.78 5.45
N ALA A 117 7.82 14.70 5.18
CA ALA A 117 6.86 14.12 6.10
C ALA A 117 7.12 12.61 6.28
N ALA A 118 6.58 12.05 7.34
CA ALA A 118 6.67 10.63 7.62
C ALA A 118 5.26 10.02 7.72
N LEU A 119 4.95 9.11 6.82
CA LEU A 119 3.77 8.25 6.92
C LEU A 119 4.08 7.06 7.83
N VAL A 120 3.21 6.80 8.79
CA VAL A 120 3.32 5.67 9.73
C VAL A 120 2.22 4.67 9.44
N THR A 121 2.59 3.44 9.12
CA THR A 121 1.66 2.31 8.94
C THR A 121 2.02 1.17 9.88
N LYS A 122 1.05 0.36 10.24
CA LYS A 122 1.29 -0.85 11.03
C LYS A 122 1.77 -1.96 10.10
N HIS A 123 2.93 -2.52 10.42
CA HIS A 123 3.45 -3.64 9.66
C HIS A 123 2.52 -4.85 9.74
N LEU A 124 2.23 -5.44 8.60
CA LEU A 124 1.36 -6.60 8.49
C LEU A 124 2.10 -7.85 9.04
N LYS A 125 1.67 -8.33 10.19
CA LYS A 125 2.29 -9.52 10.81
C LYS A 125 2.15 -10.75 9.92
N PHE A 126 3.20 -11.58 9.87
CA PHE A 126 3.23 -12.84 9.11
C PHE A 126 3.06 -12.66 7.61
N SER A 127 3.32 -11.47 7.10
CA SER A 127 3.37 -11.21 5.66
C SER A 127 4.78 -11.38 5.11
N LEU A 128 4.86 -11.67 3.82
CA LEU A 128 6.10 -11.75 3.07
C LEU A 128 6.01 -10.89 1.82
N PRO A 129 7.09 -10.15 1.47
CA PRO A 129 7.19 -9.51 0.17
C PRO A 129 7.44 -10.56 -0.92
N TYR A 130 7.09 -10.22 -2.16
CA TYR A 130 7.22 -11.13 -3.30
C TYR A 130 8.64 -11.71 -3.46
N ARG A 131 9.70 -10.90 -3.25
CA ARG A 131 11.09 -11.37 -3.33
C ARG A 131 11.42 -12.53 -2.39
N ALA A 132 10.78 -12.56 -1.21
CA ALA A 132 10.95 -13.67 -0.27
C ALA A 132 10.20 -14.92 -0.71
N LEU A 133 9.14 -14.77 -1.49
CA LEU A 133 8.33 -15.85 -2.02
C LEU A 133 8.95 -16.43 -3.31
N PHE A 134 9.31 -15.57 -4.26
CA PHE A 134 9.90 -15.97 -5.54
C PHE A 134 11.40 -16.34 -5.45
N SER A 135 12.10 -15.97 -4.37
CA SER A 135 13.51 -16.34 -4.17
C SER A 135 13.76 -17.78 -3.70
N ARG A 136 12.70 -18.57 -3.50
CA ARG A 136 12.77 -19.99 -3.15
C ARG A 136 12.38 -20.82 -4.38
N ARG A 137 12.65 -22.15 -4.33
CA ARG A 137 12.09 -23.05 -5.34
C ARG A 137 10.58 -22.89 -5.32
N MET A 138 10.06 -22.20 -6.33
CA MET A 138 8.64 -21.93 -6.47
C MET A 138 7.91 -23.23 -6.75
N ASP A 139 6.99 -23.59 -5.89
CA ASP A 139 6.02 -24.62 -6.18
C ASP A 139 4.94 -24.02 -7.13
N PRO A 140 4.60 -24.67 -8.25
CA PRO A 140 3.57 -24.21 -9.19
C PRO A 140 2.23 -23.91 -8.52
N GLU A 141 1.87 -24.65 -7.47
CA GLU A 141 0.67 -24.38 -6.68
C GLU A 141 0.77 -23.06 -5.91
N LEU A 142 1.92 -22.72 -5.36
CA LEU A 142 2.16 -21.46 -4.68
C LEU A 142 2.12 -20.28 -5.65
N GLU A 143 2.74 -20.44 -6.82
CA GLU A 143 2.69 -19.43 -7.90
C GLU A 143 1.23 -19.11 -8.27
N THR A 144 0.44 -20.14 -8.58
CA THR A 144 -0.98 -19.99 -8.90
C THR A 144 -1.72 -19.21 -7.79
N LYS A 145 -1.50 -19.56 -6.52
CA LYS A 145 -2.14 -18.87 -5.38
C LYS A 145 -1.70 -17.42 -5.22
N LEU A 146 -0.44 -17.09 -5.56
CA LEU A 146 0.05 -15.71 -5.52
C LEU A 146 -0.63 -14.85 -6.59
N LEU A 147 -0.74 -15.37 -7.81
CA LEU A 147 -1.36 -14.69 -8.92
C LEU A 147 -2.88 -14.53 -8.71
N ASP A 148 -3.54 -15.57 -8.18
CA ASP A 148 -4.97 -15.50 -7.82
C ASP A 148 -5.22 -14.45 -6.73
N ALA A 149 -4.37 -14.38 -5.69
CA ALA A 149 -4.49 -13.39 -4.63
C ALA A 149 -4.29 -11.96 -5.13
N LEU A 150 -3.34 -11.74 -6.06
CA LEU A 150 -3.12 -10.43 -6.68
C LEU A 150 -4.31 -10.02 -7.56
N ALA A 151 -4.82 -10.93 -8.38
CA ALA A 151 -6.00 -10.70 -9.22
C ALA A 151 -7.25 -10.39 -8.36
N GLU A 152 -7.46 -11.12 -7.26
CA GLU A 152 -8.54 -10.84 -6.31
C GLU A 152 -8.41 -9.45 -5.71
N LEU A 153 -7.21 -9.06 -5.25
CA LEU A 153 -6.96 -7.71 -4.71
C LEU A 153 -7.35 -6.64 -5.73
N LEU A 154 -6.91 -6.75 -6.97
CA LEU A 154 -7.22 -5.81 -8.06
C LEU A 154 -8.71 -5.71 -8.33
N VAL A 155 -9.42 -6.84 -8.41
CA VAL A 155 -10.87 -6.85 -8.61
C VAL A 155 -11.58 -6.12 -7.46
N ARG A 156 -11.20 -6.39 -6.21
CA ARG A 156 -11.79 -5.74 -5.02
C ARG A 156 -11.54 -4.24 -5.03
N LEU A 157 -10.34 -3.79 -5.39
CA LEU A 157 -10.00 -2.37 -5.50
C LEU A 157 -10.82 -1.68 -6.58
N HIS A 158 -10.92 -2.28 -7.76
CA HIS A 158 -11.68 -1.71 -8.88
C HIS A 158 -13.19 -1.68 -8.63
N LEU A 159 -13.75 -2.67 -7.91
CA LEU A 159 -15.18 -2.71 -7.54
C LEU A 159 -15.59 -1.54 -6.64
N VAL A 160 -14.68 -1.05 -5.80
CA VAL A 160 -14.94 0.14 -4.95
C VAL A 160 -14.55 1.47 -5.60
N GLY A 161 -14.11 1.43 -6.87
CA GLY A 161 -13.73 2.62 -7.62
C GLY A 161 -12.29 3.09 -7.39
N PHE A 162 -11.41 2.26 -6.83
CA PHE A 162 -10.01 2.61 -6.61
C PHE A 162 -9.14 2.18 -7.79
N ALA A 163 -8.55 3.16 -8.49
CA ALA A 163 -7.49 2.94 -9.47
C ALA A 163 -6.14 3.06 -8.77
N TRP A 164 -5.32 2.02 -8.83
CA TRP A 164 -4.06 1.98 -8.10
C TRP A 164 -2.94 2.77 -8.79
N LYS A 165 -2.87 2.68 -10.12
CA LYS A 165 -1.92 3.40 -10.98
C LYS A 165 -0.44 3.07 -10.78
N ASP A 166 -0.09 2.24 -9.82
CA ASP A 166 1.27 1.73 -9.56
C ASP A 166 1.23 0.34 -8.93
N CYS A 167 0.27 -0.50 -9.39
CA CYS A 167 0.21 -1.87 -8.92
C CYS A 167 1.46 -2.62 -9.35
N SER A 168 2.14 -3.19 -8.37
CA SER A 168 3.34 -3.99 -8.55
C SER A 168 3.46 -5.03 -7.43
N LEU A 169 4.31 -6.01 -7.63
CA LEU A 169 4.61 -7.00 -6.59
C LEU A 169 5.34 -6.34 -5.39
N SER A 170 6.13 -5.28 -5.64
CA SER A 170 6.83 -4.51 -4.58
C SER A 170 5.86 -3.75 -3.68
N ASN A 171 4.74 -3.30 -4.24
CA ASN A 171 3.70 -2.58 -3.53
C ASN A 171 2.64 -3.50 -2.91
N THR A 172 2.93 -4.81 -2.89
CA THR A 172 2.06 -5.87 -2.37
C THR A 172 2.76 -6.69 -1.31
N LEU A 173 2.06 -7.00 -0.22
CA LEU A 173 2.45 -8.01 0.75
C LEU A 173 1.49 -9.19 0.70
N PHE A 174 2.03 -10.39 0.85
CA PHE A 174 1.24 -11.61 0.86
C PHE A 174 1.20 -12.22 2.27
N ARG A 175 0.02 -12.62 2.71
CA ARG A 175 -0.21 -13.26 4.01
C ARG A 175 -1.18 -14.41 3.86
N ARG A 176 -0.98 -15.46 4.67
CA ARG A 176 -1.95 -16.55 4.75
C ARG A 176 -3.06 -16.15 5.73
N ASP A 177 -4.29 -16.01 5.24
CA ASP A 177 -5.48 -15.69 6.02
C ASP A 177 -6.49 -16.84 5.90
N ALA A 178 -6.95 -17.36 7.04
CA ALA A 178 -7.94 -18.44 7.10
C ALA A 178 -7.65 -19.64 6.16
N GLY A 179 -6.36 -19.92 5.93
CA GLY A 179 -5.93 -21.04 5.07
C GLY A 179 -5.71 -20.67 3.60
N ALA A 180 -6.18 -19.52 3.15
CA ALA A 180 -5.91 -18.98 1.81
C ALA A 180 -4.77 -17.97 1.82
N LEU A 181 -4.16 -17.74 0.67
CA LEU A 181 -3.20 -16.66 0.48
C LEU A 181 -3.97 -15.40 0.10
N ALA A 182 -3.69 -14.30 0.78
CA ALA A 182 -4.26 -13.00 0.49
C ALA A 182 -3.16 -11.99 0.16
N ALA A 183 -3.42 -11.12 -0.83
CA ALA A 183 -2.59 -9.98 -1.19
C ALA A 183 -3.09 -8.72 -0.49
N TYR A 184 -2.16 -7.90 -0.01
CA TYR A 184 -2.44 -6.65 0.71
C TYR A 184 -1.76 -5.49 0.02
N LEU A 185 -2.51 -4.43 -0.26
CA LEU A 185 -1.97 -3.17 -0.75
C LEU A 185 -1.15 -2.48 0.36
N VAL A 186 0.07 -2.08 0.02
CA VAL A 186 1.02 -1.44 0.95
C VAL A 186 1.21 0.03 0.62
N ASP A 187 1.30 0.36 -0.66
CA ASP A 187 1.58 1.70 -1.18
C ASP A 187 0.42 2.20 -2.04
N ALA A 188 -0.22 3.28 -1.60
CA ALA A 188 -1.37 3.88 -2.28
C ALA A 188 -1.09 5.33 -2.75
N GLU A 189 0.19 5.79 -2.74
CA GLU A 189 0.52 7.20 -2.98
C GLU A 189 0.10 7.74 -4.35
N THR A 190 0.03 6.87 -5.37
CA THR A 190 -0.38 7.21 -6.74
C THR A 190 -1.86 6.92 -7.00
N GLY A 191 -2.51 6.26 -6.04
CA GLY A 191 -3.88 5.79 -6.16
C GLY A 191 -4.92 6.90 -6.20
N GLU A 192 -6.08 6.59 -6.76
CA GLU A 192 -7.20 7.51 -6.85
C GLU A 192 -8.52 6.77 -6.58
N LEU A 193 -9.30 7.28 -5.62
CA LEU A 193 -10.61 6.73 -5.30
C LEU A 193 -11.70 7.57 -5.97
N ARG A 194 -12.55 6.90 -6.73
CA ARG A 194 -13.70 7.47 -7.46
C ARG A 194 -14.97 6.77 -7.03
N GLU A 195 -16.11 7.27 -7.46
CA GLU A 195 -17.39 6.58 -7.25
C GLU A 195 -17.42 5.22 -7.96
N SER A 196 -16.90 5.16 -9.20
CA SER A 196 -16.72 3.95 -9.98
C SER A 196 -15.63 4.14 -11.03
N LEU A 197 -15.08 3.05 -11.54
CA LEU A 197 -14.12 3.06 -12.65
C LEU A 197 -14.80 2.68 -13.97
N SER A 198 -14.55 3.47 -15.00
CA SER A 198 -14.90 3.08 -16.38
C SER A 198 -14.05 1.89 -16.82
N LYS A 199 -14.52 1.19 -17.86
CA LYS A 199 -13.75 0.09 -18.48
C LYS A 199 -12.35 0.58 -18.92
N GLY A 200 -12.25 1.78 -19.53
CA GLY A 200 -10.97 2.32 -19.98
C GLY A 200 -10.00 2.58 -18.84
N GLN A 201 -10.48 3.10 -17.70
CA GLN A 201 -9.64 3.32 -16.51
C GLN A 201 -9.13 2.00 -15.92
N ARG A 202 -9.98 0.97 -15.85
CA ARG A 202 -9.56 -0.36 -15.39
C ARG A 202 -8.52 -1.00 -16.32
N LEU A 203 -8.72 -0.90 -17.65
CA LEU A 203 -7.75 -1.42 -18.61
C LEU A 203 -6.41 -0.69 -18.50
N GLN A 204 -6.40 0.63 -18.34
CA GLN A 204 -5.18 1.39 -18.12
C GLN A 204 -4.43 0.95 -16.85
N ASP A 205 -5.15 0.66 -15.77
CA ASP A 205 -4.53 0.16 -14.54
C ASP A 205 -3.97 -1.26 -14.75
N LEU A 206 -4.66 -2.11 -15.50
CA LEU A 206 -4.18 -3.45 -15.86
C LEU A 206 -2.94 -3.44 -16.76
N ASP A 207 -2.81 -2.51 -17.71
CA ASP A 207 -1.61 -2.33 -18.52
C ASP A 207 -0.38 -1.99 -17.65
N ILE A 208 -0.61 -1.21 -16.58
CA ILE A 208 0.43 -0.89 -15.59
C ILE A 208 0.81 -2.14 -14.78
N VAL A 209 -0.17 -2.95 -14.38
CA VAL A 209 0.06 -4.22 -13.67
C VAL A 209 0.93 -5.16 -14.51
N GLU A 210 0.57 -5.37 -15.78
CA GLU A 210 1.31 -6.22 -16.70
C GLU A 210 2.77 -5.77 -16.80
N THR A 211 2.98 -4.48 -17.08
CA THR A 211 4.32 -3.90 -17.22
C THR A 211 5.15 -4.05 -15.95
N ASN A 212 4.59 -3.69 -14.79
CA ASN A 212 5.31 -3.69 -13.53
C ASN A 212 5.62 -5.12 -13.06
N VAL A 213 4.65 -6.03 -13.13
CA VAL A 213 4.82 -7.43 -12.72
C VAL A 213 5.85 -8.12 -13.61
N ALA A 214 5.75 -7.96 -14.95
CA ALA A 214 6.74 -8.54 -15.87
C ALA A 214 8.15 -7.99 -15.60
N GLY A 215 8.29 -6.67 -15.41
CA GLY A 215 9.57 -6.02 -15.11
C GLY A 215 10.20 -6.53 -13.82
N GLU A 216 9.42 -6.63 -12.73
CA GLU A 216 9.91 -7.12 -11.45
C GLU A 216 10.28 -8.61 -11.45
N LEU A 217 9.55 -9.44 -12.21
CA LEU A 217 9.91 -10.85 -12.40
C LEU A 217 11.18 -10.99 -13.26
N LEU A 218 11.34 -10.16 -14.28
CA LEU A 218 12.55 -10.11 -15.08
C LEU A 218 13.77 -9.70 -14.23
N ASP A 219 13.64 -8.72 -13.34
CA ASP A 219 14.69 -8.34 -12.39
C ASP A 219 15.07 -9.49 -11.46
N LEU A 220 14.10 -10.28 -11.00
CA LEU A 220 14.36 -11.49 -10.22
C LEU A 220 15.11 -12.54 -11.03
N GLN A 221 14.74 -12.74 -12.29
CA GLN A 221 15.38 -13.68 -13.19
C GLN A 221 16.82 -13.28 -13.48
N MET A 222 17.07 -12.01 -13.79
CA MET A 222 18.42 -11.46 -13.98
C MET A 222 19.28 -11.56 -12.72
N SER A 223 18.68 -11.52 -11.55
CA SER A 223 19.36 -11.70 -10.25
C SER A 223 19.55 -13.17 -9.87
N GLY A 224 19.13 -14.12 -10.71
CA GLY A 224 19.23 -15.56 -10.44
C GLY A 224 18.29 -16.06 -9.34
N LEU A 225 17.28 -15.27 -8.96
CA LEU A 225 16.31 -15.62 -7.93
C LEU A 225 15.07 -16.33 -8.50
N LEU A 226 14.74 -16.09 -9.78
CA LEU A 226 13.64 -16.73 -10.48
C LEU A 226 14.19 -17.74 -11.51
N PRO A 227 13.65 -18.98 -11.60
CA PRO A 227 14.03 -19.93 -12.61
C PRO A 227 13.78 -19.42 -14.04
N GLU A 228 14.68 -19.74 -14.98
CA GLU A 228 14.50 -19.41 -16.40
C GLU A 228 13.27 -20.08 -17.06
N SER A 229 12.75 -21.13 -16.43
CA SER A 229 11.53 -21.82 -16.88
C SER A 229 10.24 -21.03 -16.67
N ILE A 230 10.30 -19.97 -15.87
CA ILE A 230 9.16 -19.05 -15.65
C ILE A 230 9.31 -17.90 -16.62
N ASP A 231 8.36 -17.74 -17.53
CA ASP A 231 8.29 -16.59 -18.43
C ASP A 231 7.66 -15.37 -17.69
N PRO A 232 8.40 -14.27 -17.47
CA PRO A 232 7.88 -13.12 -16.75
C PRO A 232 6.67 -12.46 -17.42
N LEU A 233 6.64 -12.43 -18.75
CA LEU A 233 5.54 -11.82 -19.50
C LEU A 233 4.29 -12.70 -19.44
N GLU A 234 4.42 -14.00 -19.68
CA GLU A 234 3.33 -14.97 -19.58
C GLU A 234 2.75 -14.98 -18.16
N THR A 235 3.60 -14.90 -17.13
CA THR A 235 3.17 -14.84 -15.74
C THR A 235 2.38 -13.55 -15.46
N ALA A 236 2.84 -12.40 -15.95
CA ALA A 236 2.13 -11.13 -15.80
C ALA A 236 0.78 -11.14 -16.52
N MET A 237 0.74 -11.63 -17.76
CA MET A 237 -0.51 -11.78 -18.54
C MET A 237 -1.50 -12.70 -17.83
N SER A 238 -1.02 -13.73 -17.15
CA SER A 238 -1.91 -14.65 -16.42
C SER A 238 -2.62 -13.99 -15.22
N VAL A 239 -2.06 -12.89 -14.64
CA VAL A 239 -2.77 -12.07 -13.64
C VAL A 239 -3.97 -11.39 -14.29
N ILE A 240 -3.79 -10.84 -15.50
CA ILE A 240 -4.85 -10.13 -16.23
C ILE A 240 -5.99 -11.10 -16.60
N GLU A 241 -5.64 -12.28 -17.09
CA GLU A 241 -6.63 -13.31 -17.41
C GLU A 241 -7.46 -13.75 -16.18
N ARG A 242 -6.81 -13.90 -15.02
CA ARG A 242 -7.49 -14.21 -13.76
C ARG A 242 -8.39 -13.06 -13.31
N TYR A 243 -7.89 -11.83 -13.42
CA TYR A 243 -8.67 -10.64 -13.13
C TYR A 243 -9.93 -10.56 -14.00
N GLU A 244 -9.80 -10.69 -15.32
CA GLU A 244 -10.92 -10.59 -16.25
C GLU A 244 -11.98 -11.66 -15.99
N ARG A 245 -11.55 -12.90 -15.77
CA ARG A 245 -12.44 -14.02 -15.42
C ARG A 245 -13.21 -13.74 -14.13
N LEU A 246 -12.51 -13.27 -13.07
CA LEU A 246 -13.15 -12.98 -11.80
C LEU A 246 -14.06 -11.75 -11.90
N TRP A 247 -13.63 -10.72 -12.63
CA TRP A 247 -14.44 -9.53 -12.88
C TRP A 247 -15.74 -9.88 -13.59
N GLU A 248 -15.70 -10.66 -14.67
CA GLU A 248 -16.87 -11.10 -15.39
C GLU A 248 -17.81 -11.93 -14.51
N LEU A 249 -17.25 -12.88 -13.74
CA LEU A 249 -18.03 -13.70 -12.81
C LEU A 249 -18.81 -12.87 -11.78
N LEU A 250 -18.24 -11.77 -11.32
CA LEU A 250 -18.83 -10.92 -10.27
C LEU A 250 -19.75 -9.81 -10.81
N THR A 251 -19.54 -9.36 -12.05
CA THR A 251 -20.25 -8.21 -12.62
C THR A 251 -21.20 -8.55 -13.76
N ALA A 252 -21.08 -9.75 -14.34
CA ALA A 252 -22.02 -10.18 -15.37
C ALA A 252 -23.45 -10.24 -14.84
N PRO A 253 -24.44 -9.71 -15.58
CA PRO A 253 -25.83 -9.83 -15.22
C PRO A 253 -26.22 -11.32 -15.11
N GLN A 254 -26.64 -11.76 -13.94
CA GLN A 254 -27.18 -13.10 -13.78
C GLN A 254 -28.67 -13.05 -14.03
N THR A 255 -29.13 -13.67 -15.12
CA THR A 255 -30.55 -13.93 -15.34
C THR A 255 -30.94 -15.09 -14.45
N MET A 256 -31.74 -14.85 -13.43
CA MET A 256 -32.30 -15.89 -12.57
C MET A 256 -33.63 -16.31 -13.14
N GLY A 257 -33.85 -17.63 -13.26
CA GLY A 257 -35.18 -18.17 -13.58
C GLY A 257 -36.14 -17.96 -12.39
N ASP A 258 -37.44 -18.00 -12.69
CA ASP A 258 -38.50 -17.81 -11.66
C ASP A 258 -38.41 -18.85 -10.52
N ASP A 259 -37.83 -20.01 -10.78
CA ASP A 259 -37.59 -21.10 -9.84
C ASP A 259 -36.37 -20.89 -8.93
N GLU A 260 -35.54 -19.88 -9.20
CA GLU A 260 -34.32 -19.57 -8.41
C GLU A 260 -34.52 -18.43 -7.42
N TRP A 261 -35.73 -17.89 -7.27
CA TRP A 261 -36.05 -16.77 -6.34
C TRP A 261 -35.62 -17.06 -4.89
N TRP A 262 -35.66 -18.30 -4.45
CA TRP A 262 -35.22 -18.74 -3.14
C TRP A 262 -33.73 -18.42 -2.84
N ARG A 263 -32.88 -18.34 -3.87
CA ARG A 263 -31.47 -17.98 -3.73
C ARG A 263 -31.30 -16.51 -3.34
N ILE A 264 -32.16 -15.64 -3.90
CA ILE A 264 -32.21 -14.22 -3.55
C ILE A 264 -32.66 -14.06 -2.10
N GLU A 265 -33.75 -14.69 -1.73
CA GLU A 265 -34.26 -14.66 -0.36
C GLU A 265 -33.22 -15.14 0.67
N ARG A 266 -32.50 -16.22 0.35
CA ARG A 266 -31.45 -16.76 1.22
C ARG A 266 -30.29 -15.78 1.39
N ARG A 267 -29.89 -15.06 0.33
CA ARG A 267 -28.85 -14.02 0.39
C ARG A 267 -29.31 -12.82 1.20
N LEU A 268 -30.53 -12.36 1.02
CA LEU A 268 -31.12 -11.26 1.78
C LEU A 268 -31.23 -11.58 3.27
N ARG A 269 -31.61 -12.81 3.65
CA ARG A 269 -31.61 -13.23 5.05
C ARG A 269 -30.23 -13.19 5.69
N LYS A 270 -29.19 -13.65 4.97
CA LYS A 270 -27.81 -13.59 5.48
C LYS A 270 -27.23 -12.19 5.60
N LEU A 271 -27.79 -11.19 4.91
CA LEU A 271 -27.37 -9.78 5.03
C LEU A 271 -28.05 -9.09 6.23
N ASN A 272 -29.13 -9.69 6.76
CA ASN A 272 -29.88 -9.13 7.89
C ASN A 272 -29.59 -9.85 9.21
N GLU A 273 -28.74 -10.88 9.21
CA GLU A 273 -28.17 -11.56 10.37
C GLU A 273 -26.76 -10.97 10.69
#